data_6fcf7cfe1214d09ca68a0787f7e5619d
#
_entry.id   6fcf7cfe1214d09ca68a0787f7e5619d
#
_cell.length_a   1.000
_cell.length_b   1.000
_cell.length_c   1.000
_cell.angle_alpha   90.00
_cell.angle_beta   90.00
_cell.angle_gamma   90.00
#
_symmetry.space_group_name_H-M   'P 1'
#
loop_
_entity.id
_entity.type
_entity.pdbx_description
1 polymer ?
#
loop_
_entity_poly.entity_id
_entity_poly.type
_entity_poly.pdbx_seq_one_letter_code
_entity_poly.pdbx_strand_id
1 'polypeptide(L)'
;MQDRMQLAKLLPVLILAAAFAHNQTTQAQSALTPSKPLIVIGFMGGNVHATNLLHREARLAKELQERYPEALQAAVFANHDAQNALNTVLQLLDANHNGRLTPAEKNGARIVIYGHSWGASETVTLARRLDELGIPVLLTIQVDSVEKSDEDDGAIPPNVREAVNFYQTEGLLHGRTSIAAIDPNRTTILGNFESSYHDHPISCAGFPWFARAFMKPHIEIENDPAIWTKIEDLIRTKL
;
A
#
# COMPACT_ATOMS: atom_id res chain seq x y z
N MET A 1 -40.75 100.13 12.02
CA MET A 1 -42.02 99.93 11.30
C MET A 1 -41.95 98.67 10.48
N GLN A 2 -42.73 97.64 10.95
CA GLN A 2 -43.08 96.38 10.29
C GLN A 2 -41.92 95.52 9.72
N ASP A 3 -41.44 94.56 10.42
CA ASP A 3 -42.01 93.28 10.85
C ASP A 3 -42.54 92.43 9.72
N ARG A 4 -41.82 91.36 9.34
CA ARG A 4 -42.34 90.11 8.80
C ARG A 4 -41.46 88.95 9.16
N MET A 5 -41.91 88.21 10.19
CA MET A 5 -41.51 86.84 10.52
C MET A 5 -41.78 85.90 9.30
N GLN A 6 -40.84 85.19 8.90
CA GLN A 6 -41.07 84.01 8.09
C GLN A 6 -40.73 82.76 8.88
N LEU A 7 -41.75 81.94 9.07
CA LEU A 7 -41.68 80.61 9.67
C LEU A 7 -40.92 79.65 8.72
N ALA A 8 -39.81 79.15 9.16
CA ALA A 8 -39.16 78.03 8.52
C ALA A 8 -39.78 76.73 8.96
N LYS A 9 -40.38 75.99 8.06
CA LYS A 9 -40.94 74.65 8.28
C LYS A 9 -39.82 73.63 8.35
N LEU A 10 -39.66 73.01 9.51
CA LEU A 10 -38.80 71.85 9.72
C LEU A 10 -39.50 70.61 9.16
N LEU A 11 -38.90 69.99 8.14
CA LEU A 11 -39.24 68.62 7.69
C LEU A 11 -38.41 67.64 8.53
N PRO A 12 -39.02 66.60 9.05
CA PRO A 12 -38.26 65.52 9.68
C PRO A 12 -37.71 64.61 8.60
N VAL A 13 -36.37 64.46 8.57
CA VAL A 13 -35.68 63.47 7.77
C VAL A 13 -35.81 62.10 8.46
N LEU A 14 -36.56 61.21 7.82
CA LEU A 14 -36.70 59.82 8.25
C LEU A 14 -35.40 59.07 7.81
N ILE A 15 -34.54 58.74 8.75
CA ILE A 15 -33.38 57.87 8.49
C ILE A 15 -33.88 56.44 8.49
N LEU A 16 -33.99 55.84 7.34
CA LEU A 16 -34.28 54.41 7.16
C LEU A 16 -32.96 53.63 7.39
N ALA A 17 -32.76 53.06 8.58
CA ALA A 17 -31.66 52.16 8.87
C ALA A 17 -31.97 50.79 8.24
N ALA A 18 -31.37 50.52 7.06
CA ALA A 18 -31.39 49.21 6.46
C ALA A 18 -30.43 48.30 7.22
N ALA A 19 -30.95 47.39 8.02
CA ALA A 19 -30.20 46.34 8.65
C ALA A 19 -29.78 45.29 7.60
N PHE A 20 -28.54 45.37 7.13
CA PHE A 20 -27.93 44.28 6.35
C PHE A 20 -27.65 43.09 7.28
N ALA A 21 -28.58 42.14 7.30
CA ALA A 21 -28.32 40.82 7.89
C ALA A 21 -27.26 40.13 7.04
N HIS A 22 -26.00 40.15 7.48
CA HIS A 22 -24.95 39.31 6.94
C HIS A 22 -25.24 37.85 7.31
N ASN A 23 -25.86 37.11 6.39
CA ASN A 23 -25.90 35.67 6.44
C ASN A 23 -24.46 35.17 6.25
N GLN A 24 -23.72 35.02 7.34
CA GLN A 24 -22.49 34.23 7.34
C GLN A 24 -22.90 32.76 7.19
N THR A 25 -22.96 32.27 5.97
CA THR A 25 -22.91 30.85 5.68
C THR A 25 -21.55 30.35 6.19
N THR A 26 -21.55 29.82 7.41
CA THR A 26 -20.44 29.02 7.92
C THR A 26 -20.36 27.79 7.02
N GLN A 27 -19.53 27.86 5.98
CA GLN A 27 -19.07 26.66 5.30
C GLN A 27 -18.30 25.86 6.38
N ALA A 28 -18.96 24.83 6.90
CA ALA A 28 -18.29 23.81 7.67
C ALA A 28 -17.23 23.21 6.73
N GLN A 29 -16.00 23.68 6.88
CA GLN A 29 -14.83 23.09 6.30
C GLN A 29 -14.77 21.68 6.89
N SER A 30 -15.26 20.69 6.12
CA SER A 30 -15.10 19.28 6.47
C SER A 30 -13.59 19.08 6.62
N ALA A 31 -13.14 19.07 7.85
CA ALA A 31 -11.77 18.72 8.18
C ALA A 31 -11.59 17.29 7.63
N LEU A 32 -10.85 17.15 6.54
CA LEU A 32 -10.43 15.87 6.03
C LEU A 32 -9.70 15.18 7.17
N THR A 33 -10.37 14.20 7.77
CA THR A 33 -9.72 13.35 8.76
C THR A 33 -8.49 12.77 8.06
N PRO A 34 -7.27 12.97 8.59
CA PRO A 34 -6.08 12.43 7.93
C PRO A 34 -6.29 10.94 7.70
N SER A 35 -6.13 10.50 6.46
CA SER A 35 -6.24 9.08 6.13
C SER A 35 -5.23 8.32 6.97
N LYS A 36 -5.63 7.15 7.53
CA LYS A 36 -4.68 6.31 8.26
C LYS A 36 -3.48 6.00 7.37
N PRO A 37 -2.25 5.99 7.92
CA PRO A 37 -1.06 5.62 7.13
C PRO A 37 -1.24 4.27 6.44
N LEU A 38 -0.67 4.15 5.24
CA LEU A 38 -0.61 2.89 4.52
C LEU A 38 0.40 1.96 5.21
N ILE A 39 0.01 0.75 5.54
CA ILE A 39 0.92 -0.28 6.06
C ILE A 39 1.46 -1.05 4.88
N VAL A 40 2.78 -1.08 4.72
CA VAL A 40 3.46 -1.80 3.63
C VAL A 40 4.35 -2.89 4.22
N ILE A 41 4.01 -4.14 3.96
CA ILE A 41 4.74 -5.31 4.47
C ILE A 41 5.47 -5.97 3.31
N GLY A 42 6.80 -6.08 3.43
CA GLY A 42 7.65 -6.81 2.49
C GLY A 42 8.11 -8.15 3.07
N PHE A 43 8.28 -9.15 2.21
CA PHE A 43 8.89 -10.43 2.58
C PHE A 43 10.09 -10.74 1.69
N MET A 44 11.21 -11.10 2.33
CA MET A 44 12.46 -11.47 1.66
C MET A 44 12.36 -12.84 1.00
N GLY A 45 13.00 -12.97 -0.17
CA GLY A 45 13.25 -14.26 -0.79
C GLY A 45 14.32 -15.07 -0.04
N GLY A 46 14.36 -16.40 -0.26
CA GLY A 46 15.42 -17.27 0.25
C GLY A 46 15.61 -17.20 1.78
N ASN A 47 16.78 -17.63 2.23
CA ASN A 47 17.18 -17.52 3.64
C ASN A 47 18.02 -16.25 3.85
N VAL A 48 17.37 -15.11 3.75
CA VAL A 48 18.01 -13.78 3.76
C VAL A 48 17.47 -12.96 4.92
N HIS A 49 18.36 -12.21 5.56
CA HIS A 49 18.01 -11.31 6.65
C HIS A 49 17.26 -10.07 6.11
N ALA A 50 16.20 -9.66 6.78
CA ALA A 50 15.31 -8.55 6.38
C ALA A 50 16.01 -7.18 6.22
N THR A 51 17.20 -6.99 6.79
CA THR A 51 17.98 -5.75 6.66
C THR A 51 19.01 -5.79 5.52
N ASN A 52 19.06 -6.86 4.73
CA ASN A 52 20.03 -6.99 3.64
C ASN A 52 19.61 -6.16 2.42
N LEU A 53 20.17 -4.96 2.29
CA LEU A 53 19.87 -4.00 1.21
C LEU A 53 20.45 -4.42 -0.18
N LEU A 54 21.11 -5.56 -0.31
CA LEU A 54 21.40 -6.14 -1.60
C LEU A 54 20.10 -6.53 -2.32
N HIS A 55 19.12 -6.98 -1.55
CA HIS A 55 17.80 -7.43 -2.01
C HIS A 55 16.83 -6.26 -2.15
N ARG A 56 16.05 -6.30 -3.23
CA ARG A 56 15.15 -5.19 -3.61
C ARG A 56 14.00 -5.00 -2.65
N GLU A 57 13.53 -6.05 -1.99
CA GLU A 57 12.44 -5.98 -1.00
C GLU A 57 12.83 -5.06 0.17
N ALA A 58 14.02 -5.27 0.74
CA ALA A 58 14.51 -4.44 1.84
C ALA A 58 14.81 -3.00 1.37
N ARG A 59 15.34 -2.85 0.17
CA ARG A 59 15.65 -1.54 -0.41
C ARG A 59 14.38 -0.73 -0.67
N LEU A 60 13.35 -1.34 -1.26
CA LEU A 60 12.08 -0.67 -1.52
C LEU A 60 11.42 -0.18 -0.23
N ALA A 61 11.37 -1.01 0.83
CA ALA A 61 10.80 -0.58 2.10
C ALA A 61 11.52 0.65 2.66
N LYS A 62 12.86 0.64 2.62
CA LYS A 62 13.67 1.78 3.06
C LYS A 62 13.37 3.04 2.23
N GLU A 63 13.38 2.92 0.90
CA GLU A 63 13.10 4.03 -0.03
C GLU A 63 11.70 4.61 0.18
N LEU A 64 10.69 3.77 0.36
CA LEU A 64 9.31 4.19 0.65
C LEU A 64 9.20 4.92 1.99
N GLN A 65 9.80 4.38 3.06
CA GLN A 65 9.77 4.98 4.38
C GLN A 65 10.48 6.35 4.39
N GLU A 66 11.58 6.50 3.66
CA GLU A 66 12.30 7.78 3.55
C GLU A 66 11.53 8.81 2.72
N ARG A 67 10.83 8.38 1.68
CA ARG A 67 10.10 9.28 0.77
C ARG A 67 8.73 9.70 1.28
N TYR A 68 8.07 8.84 2.05
CA TYR A 68 6.68 9.05 2.51
C TYR A 68 6.51 8.80 4.02
N PRO A 69 7.33 9.40 4.91
CA PRO A 69 7.39 9.04 6.33
C PRO A 69 6.07 9.22 7.08
N GLU A 70 5.23 10.18 6.66
CA GLU A 70 3.94 10.48 7.30
C GLU A 70 2.76 9.71 6.65
N ALA A 71 2.91 9.27 5.41
CA ALA A 71 1.82 8.68 4.63
C ALA A 71 1.82 7.15 4.68
N LEU A 72 2.96 6.53 5.00
CA LEU A 72 3.07 5.08 5.11
C LEU A 72 4.02 4.64 6.23
N GLN A 73 3.86 3.37 6.61
CA GLN A 73 4.77 2.65 7.49
C GLN A 73 5.18 1.36 6.80
N ALA A 74 6.49 1.23 6.50
CA ALA A 74 7.04 0.09 5.79
C ALA A 74 7.87 -0.80 6.73
N ALA A 75 7.66 -2.11 6.66
CA ALA A 75 8.44 -3.11 7.37
C ALA A 75 8.72 -4.31 6.46
N VAL A 76 9.89 -4.94 6.65
CA VAL A 76 10.29 -6.14 5.92
C VAL A 76 10.57 -7.27 6.89
N PHE A 77 10.20 -8.48 6.51
CA PHE A 77 10.37 -9.69 7.29
C PHE A 77 11.04 -10.78 6.45
N ALA A 78 11.71 -11.70 7.12
CA ALA A 78 12.13 -12.93 6.46
C ALA A 78 10.88 -13.76 6.07
N ASN A 79 10.99 -14.57 5.02
CA ASN A 79 9.83 -15.34 4.53
C ASN A 79 9.29 -16.42 5.49
N HIS A 80 9.97 -16.68 6.60
CA HIS A 80 9.52 -17.59 7.66
C HIS A 80 9.03 -16.86 8.92
N ASP A 81 8.88 -15.53 8.84
CA ASP A 81 8.57 -14.67 9.99
C ASP A 81 7.18 -14.01 9.91
N ALA A 82 6.24 -14.73 9.25
CA ALA A 82 4.87 -14.25 9.05
C ALA A 82 4.14 -13.90 10.34
N GLN A 83 4.46 -14.58 11.45
CA GLN A 83 3.83 -14.29 12.73
C GLN A 83 4.21 -12.91 13.26
N ASN A 84 5.48 -12.51 13.14
CA ASN A 84 5.91 -11.17 13.53
C ASN A 84 5.38 -10.10 12.56
N ALA A 85 5.27 -10.41 11.26
CA ALA A 85 4.60 -9.54 10.31
C ALA A 85 3.13 -9.30 10.70
N LEU A 86 2.39 -10.36 11.02
CA LEU A 86 1.01 -10.25 11.50
C LEU A 86 0.92 -9.41 12.78
N ASN A 87 1.75 -9.70 13.77
CA ASN A 87 1.77 -8.95 15.01
C ASN A 87 2.03 -7.45 14.78
N THR A 88 2.95 -7.13 13.88
CA THR A 88 3.24 -5.74 13.49
C THR A 88 2.03 -5.07 12.86
N VAL A 89 1.35 -5.74 11.92
CA VAL A 89 0.12 -5.20 11.31
C VAL A 89 -0.94 -4.95 12.39
N LEU A 90 -1.17 -5.90 13.31
CA LEU A 90 -2.15 -5.74 14.37
C LEU A 90 -1.82 -4.58 15.31
N GLN A 91 -0.55 -4.41 15.67
CA GLN A 91 -0.10 -3.27 16.48
C GLN A 91 -0.30 -1.92 15.78
N LEU A 92 -0.03 -1.84 14.46
CA LEU A 92 -0.21 -0.63 13.68
C LEU A 92 -1.69 -0.26 13.46
N LEU A 93 -2.58 -1.24 13.48
CA LEU A 93 -4.02 -1.03 13.37
C LEU A 93 -4.67 -0.63 14.70
N ASP A 94 -4.10 -1.07 15.83
CA ASP A 94 -4.59 -0.79 17.20
C ASP A 94 -4.27 0.66 17.61
N ALA A 95 -5.10 1.59 17.15
CA ALA A 95 -4.87 3.02 17.32
C ALA A 95 -4.94 3.49 18.79
N ASN A 96 -5.64 2.75 19.65
CA ASN A 96 -5.81 3.09 21.06
C ASN A 96 -4.91 2.24 21.99
N HIS A 97 -4.09 1.34 21.42
CA HIS A 97 -3.11 0.49 22.11
C HIS A 97 -3.71 -0.37 23.23
N ASN A 98 -4.94 -0.84 23.07
CA ASN A 98 -5.63 -1.66 24.07
C ASN A 98 -5.48 -3.18 23.84
N GLY A 99 -4.76 -3.59 22.79
CA GLY A 99 -4.50 -4.98 22.43
C GLY A 99 -5.71 -5.68 21.76
N ARG A 100 -6.72 -4.92 21.32
CA ARG A 100 -7.93 -5.44 20.66
C ARG A 100 -8.35 -4.55 19.50
N LEU A 101 -8.55 -5.13 18.34
CA LEU A 101 -9.04 -4.37 17.19
C LEU A 101 -10.56 -4.28 17.18
N THR A 102 -11.06 -3.07 17.14
CA THR A 102 -12.46 -2.78 16.89
C THR A 102 -12.84 -3.03 15.41
N PRO A 103 -14.14 -3.22 15.09
CA PRO A 103 -14.56 -3.29 13.68
C PRO A 103 -14.13 -2.08 12.84
N ALA A 104 -14.14 -0.88 13.43
CA ALA A 104 -13.71 0.35 12.75
C ALA A 104 -12.20 0.35 12.43
N GLU A 105 -11.37 -0.17 13.33
CA GLU A 105 -9.93 -0.31 13.09
C GLU A 105 -9.63 -1.32 11.99
N LYS A 106 -10.31 -2.47 11.99
CA LYS A 106 -10.19 -3.49 10.96
C LYS A 106 -10.65 -2.96 9.59
N ASN A 107 -11.86 -2.40 9.51
CA ASN A 107 -12.42 -1.90 8.25
C ASN A 107 -11.65 -0.70 7.69
N GLY A 108 -10.97 0.05 8.55
CA GLY A 108 -10.11 1.15 8.15
C GLY A 108 -8.68 0.73 7.80
N ALA A 109 -8.38 -0.57 7.73
CA ALA A 109 -7.05 -1.06 7.38
C ALA A 109 -6.69 -0.72 5.93
N ARG A 110 -5.47 -0.22 5.74
CA ARG A 110 -4.87 0.09 4.46
C ARG A 110 -3.55 -0.64 4.37
N ILE A 111 -3.55 -1.83 3.78
CA ILE A 111 -2.42 -2.77 3.80
C ILE A 111 -2.03 -3.12 2.37
N VAL A 112 -0.73 -3.07 2.09
CA VAL A 112 -0.09 -3.63 0.89
C VAL A 112 0.95 -4.65 1.34
N ILE A 113 0.99 -5.80 0.67
CA ILE A 113 1.94 -6.87 0.96
C ILE A 113 2.67 -7.21 -0.33
N TYR A 114 4.01 -7.30 -0.27
CA TYR A 114 4.83 -7.66 -1.44
C TYR A 114 5.96 -8.60 -1.05
N GLY A 115 6.49 -9.33 -2.01
CA GLY A 115 7.63 -10.21 -1.79
C GLY A 115 8.17 -10.82 -3.07
N HIS A 116 9.36 -11.42 -2.97
CA HIS A 116 10.03 -12.16 -4.03
C HIS A 116 10.24 -13.61 -3.62
N SER A 117 10.15 -14.56 -4.56
CA SER A 117 10.44 -15.97 -4.34
C SER A 117 9.57 -16.57 -3.21
N TRP A 118 10.16 -17.20 -2.21
CA TRP A 118 9.46 -17.66 -0.99
C TRP A 118 8.77 -16.52 -0.23
N GLY A 119 9.30 -15.31 -0.32
CA GLY A 119 8.64 -14.12 0.23
C GLY A 119 7.37 -13.75 -0.52
N ALA A 120 7.31 -14.00 -1.83
CA ALA A 120 6.10 -13.78 -2.60
C ALA A 120 4.98 -14.77 -2.21
N SER A 121 5.32 -16.04 -1.96
CA SER A 121 4.37 -17.03 -1.38
C SER A 121 3.85 -16.56 -0.01
N GLU A 122 4.73 -16.00 0.84
CA GLU A 122 4.35 -15.51 2.16
C GLU A 122 3.39 -14.33 2.12
N THR A 123 3.31 -13.57 1.02
CA THR A 123 2.30 -12.50 0.85
C THR A 123 0.88 -13.06 0.94
N VAL A 124 0.65 -14.23 0.35
CA VAL A 124 -0.65 -14.89 0.33
C VAL A 124 -0.95 -15.51 1.70
N THR A 125 0.06 -16.10 2.35
CA THR A 125 -0.07 -16.65 3.71
C THR A 125 -0.50 -15.57 4.71
N LEU A 126 0.17 -14.40 4.70
CA LEU A 126 -0.23 -13.28 5.55
C LEU A 126 -1.64 -12.77 5.19
N ALA A 127 -1.96 -12.66 3.90
CA ALA A 127 -3.28 -12.22 3.46
C ALA A 127 -4.39 -13.16 3.96
N ARG A 128 -4.20 -14.47 3.94
CA ARG A 128 -5.15 -15.47 4.49
C ARG A 128 -5.34 -15.31 6.00
N ARG A 129 -4.25 -15.12 6.75
CA ARG A 129 -4.34 -14.87 8.20
C ARG A 129 -5.09 -13.59 8.52
N LEU A 130 -4.94 -12.55 7.69
CA LEU A 130 -5.70 -11.31 7.82
C LEU A 130 -7.18 -11.52 7.44
N ASP A 131 -7.49 -12.40 6.47
CA ASP A 131 -8.87 -12.78 6.11
C ASP A 131 -9.60 -13.45 7.28
N GLU A 132 -8.95 -14.41 7.94
CA GLU A 132 -9.47 -15.07 9.15
C GLU A 132 -9.82 -14.07 10.27
N LEU A 133 -9.11 -12.95 10.33
CA LEU A 133 -9.36 -11.87 11.28
C LEU A 133 -10.36 -10.82 10.78
N GLY A 134 -10.86 -10.96 9.54
CA GLY A 134 -11.74 -9.99 8.90
C GLY A 134 -11.07 -8.66 8.58
N ILE A 135 -9.75 -8.67 8.27
CA ILE A 135 -8.96 -7.48 7.96
C ILE A 135 -8.73 -7.42 6.45
N PRO A 136 -9.14 -6.33 5.77
CA PRO A 136 -8.94 -6.19 4.33
C PRO A 136 -7.49 -5.86 3.97
N VAL A 137 -7.09 -6.29 2.77
CA VAL A 137 -5.81 -5.99 2.14
C VAL A 137 -6.08 -5.25 0.82
N LEU A 138 -5.42 -4.13 0.58
CA LEU A 138 -5.62 -3.35 -0.63
C LEU A 138 -4.94 -3.97 -1.85
N LEU A 139 -3.74 -4.53 -1.64
CA LEU A 139 -2.93 -5.05 -2.74
C LEU A 139 -1.94 -6.11 -2.25
N THR A 140 -1.86 -7.23 -2.97
CA THR A 140 -0.74 -8.17 -2.89
C THR A 140 0.08 -8.15 -4.17
N ILE A 141 1.41 -8.21 -4.03
CA ILE A 141 2.36 -8.17 -5.14
C ILE A 141 3.31 -9.35 -5.01
N GLN A 142 3.25 -10.25 -5.97
CA GLN A 142 4.13 -11.42 -6.02
C GLN A 142 5.16 -11.22 -7.14
N VAL A 143 6.44 -11.44 -6.81
CA VAL A 143 7.54 -11.42 -7.78
C VAL A 143 8.19 -12.79 -7.78
N ASP A 144 8.07 -13.48 -8.92
CA ASP A 144 8.61 -14.81 -9.18
C ASP A 144 8.36 -15.79 -8.01
N SER A 145 7.08 -15.89 -7.61
CA SER A 145 6.65 -16.61 -6.42
C SER A 145 6.97 -18.09 -6.50
N VAL A 146 7.78 -18.56 -5.59
CA VAL A 146 8.09 -19.99 -5.41
C VAL A 146 7.28 -20.51 -4.24
N GLU A 147 6.37 -21.45 -4.55
CA GLU A 147 5.49 -22.06 -3.57
C GLU A 147 6.27 -22.74 -2.45
N LYS A 148 5.88 -22.49 -1.22
CA LYS A 148 6.35 -23.26 -0.07
C LYS A 148 5.52 -24.53 0.06
N SER A 149 6.10 -25.54 0.68
CA SER A 149 5.43 -26.83 0.90
C SER A 149 4.03 -26.62 1.52
N ASP A 150 3.02 -27.20 0.89
CA ASP A 150 1.63 -27.26 1.34
C ASP A 150 0.84 -25.92 1.33
N GLU A 151 1.36 -24.86 0.68
CA GLU A 151 0.67 -23.57 0.57
C GLU A 151 0.40 -23.21 -0.90
N ASP A 152 -0.88 -23.16 -1.32
CA ASP A 152 -1.24 -22.66 -2.66
C ASP A 152 -1.14 -21.14 -2.70
N ASP A 153 -0.01 -20.61 -3.16
CA ASP A 153 0.26 -19.19 -3.31
C ASP A 153 -0.36 -18.58 -4.60
N GLY A 154 -1.04 -19.39 -5.40
CA GLY A 154 -1.76 -18.95 -6.62
C GLY A 154 -3.19 -18.53 -6.35
N ALA A 155 -3.80 -18.99 -5.25
CA ALA A 155 -5.19 -18.69 -4.90
C ALA A 155 -5.29 -17.50 -3.95
N ILE A 156 -5.65 -16.33 -4.48
CA ILE A 156 -5.71 -15.07 -3.74
C ILE A 156 -6.99 -14.99 -2.90
N PRO A 157 -6.90 -14.77 -1.57
CA PRO A 157 -8.06 -14.78 -0.68
C PRO A 157 -8.97 -13.56 -0.89
N PRO A 158 -10.28 -13.66 -0.54
CA PRO A 158 -11.28 -12.66 -0.88
C PRO A 158 -11.21 -11.35 -0.08
N ASN A 159 -10.36 -11.25 0.94
CA ASN A 159 -10.07 -10.00 1.64
C ASN A 159 -9.07 -9.09 0.88
N VAL A 160 -8.43 -9.61 -0.17
CA VAL A 160 -7.52 -8.86 -1.03
C VAL A 160 -8.32 -8.17 -2.13
N ARG A 161 -8.22 -6.84 -2.24
CA ARG A 161 -8.92 -6.08 -3.28
C ARG A 161 -8.29 -6.25 -4.65
N GLU A 162 -6.96 -6.15 -4.71
CA GLU A 162 -6.18 -6.26 -5.94
C GLU A 162 -4.97 -7.16 -5.75
N ALA A 163 -4.60 -7.91 -6.78
CA ALA A 163 -3.40 -8.72 -6.76
C ALA A 163 -2.68 -8.67 -8.11
N VAL A 164 -1.36 -8.75 -8.08
CA VAL A 164 -0.52 -8.76 -9.28
C VAL A 164 0.61 -9.77 -9.12
N ASN A 165 0.96 -10.42 -10.22
CA ASN A 165 2.06 -11.36 -10.30
C ASN A 165 3.04 -10.95 -11.42
N PHE A 166 4.32 -10.90 -11.09
CA PHE A 166 5.43 -10.76 -12.04
C PHE A 166 6.22 -12.06 -12.00
N TYR A 167 6.51 -12.64 -13.15
CA TYR A 167 7.19 -13.93 -13.21
C TYR A 167 8.13 -14.02 -14.41
N GLN A 168 9.01 -15.01 -14.40
CA GLN A 168 9.82 -15.44 -15.52
C GLN A 168 9.74 -16.97 -15.67
N THR A 169 10.04 -17.49 -16.84
CA THR A 169 10.01 -18.94 -17.13
C THR A 169 11.37 -19.49 -17.56
N GLU A 170 12.42 -18.67 -17.44
CA GLU A 170 13.78 -19.02 -17.82
C GLU A 170 14.53 -19.72 -16.67
N GLY A 171 15.24 -20.78 -16.99
CA GLY A 171 16.03 -21.52 -16.01
C GLY A 171 15.28 -22.57 -15.22
N LEU A 172 15.98 -23.19 -14.25
CA LEU A 172 15.44 -24.30 -13.44
C LEU A 172 14.58 -23.81 -12.26
N LEU A 173 14.87 -22.62 -11.74
CA LEU A 173 14.10 -22.00 -10.70
C LEU A 173 13.30 -20.84 -11.32
N HIS A 174 12.02 -21.00 -11.32
CA HIS A 174 11.07 -19.96 -11.74
C HIS A 174 9.86 -19.98 -10.85
N GLY A 175 9.20 -18.84 -10.80
CA GLY A 175 8.00 -18.65 -9.99
C GLY A 175 6.73 -19.14 -10.71
N ARG A 176 5.63 -18.98 -9.99
CA ARG A 176 4.29 -19.27 -10.49
C ARG A 176 3.95 -18.33 -11.65
N THR A 177 3.46 -18.89 -12.75
CA THR A 177 3.12 -18.12 -13.97
C THR A 177 1.77 -17.41 -13.86
N SER A 178 0.89 -17.83 -12.94
CA SER A 178 -0.43 -17.25 -12.80
C SER A 178 -0.94 -17.31 -11.36
N ILE A 179 -1.64 -16.25 -10.98
CA ILE A 179 -2.47 -16.18 -9.77
C ILE A 179 -3.93 -15.99 -10.18
N ALA A 180 -4.85 -16.44 -9.32
CA ALA A 180 -6.27 -16.31 -9.54
C ALA A 180 -7.02 -15.93 -8.26
N ALA A 181 -8.10 -15.17 -8.39
CA ALA A 181 -8.97 -14.81 -7.28
C ALA A 181 -9.80 -16.02 -6.84
N ILE A 182 -9.88 -16.32 -5.55
CA ILE A 182 -10.83 -17.27 -4.99
C ILE A 182 -12.27 -16.75 -5.22
N ASP A 183 -12.48 -15.44 -5.06
CA ASP A 183 -13.76 -14.78 -5.37
C ASP A 183 -13.52 -13.60 -6.33
N PRO A 184 -13.79 -13.76 -7.64
CA PRO A 184 -13.57 -12.70 -8.64
C PRO A 184 -14.49 -11.47 -8.47
N ASN A 185 -15.54 -11.56 -7.65
CA ASN A 185 -16.39 -10.41 -7.35
C ASN A 185 -15.75 -9.49 -6.27
N ARG A 186 -14.80 -10.00 -5.52
CA ARG A 186 -14.15 -9.30 -4.42
C ARG A 186 -12.70 -8.94 -4.71
N THR A 187 -12.01 -9.75 -5.52
CA THR A 187 -10.60 -9.62 -5.82
C THR A 187 -10.37 -9.40 -7.31
N THR A 188 -9.67 -8.33 -7.67
CA THR A 188 -9.25 -8.05 -9.04
C THR A 188 -7.81 -8.49 -9.26
N ILE A 189 -7.57 -9.39 -10.21
CA ILE A 189 -6.22 -9.70 -10.67
C ILE A 189 -5.81 -8.64 -11.69
N LEU A 190 -4.83 -7.80 -11.36
CA LEU A 190 -4.32 -6.73 -12.22
C LEU A 190 -3.53 -7.27 -13.41
N GLY A 191 -2.98 -8.46 -13.27
CA GLY A 191 -2.29 -9.18 -14.33
C GLY A 191 -1.28 -10.20 -13.81
N ASN A 192 -0.89 -11.09 -14.73
CA ASN A 192 0.27 -11.97 -14.61
C ASN A 192 1.25 -11.52 -15.70
N PHE A 193 2.36 -10.91 -15.33
CA PHE A 193 3.30 -10.28 -16.25
C PHE A 193 4.57 -11.09 -16.34
N GLU A 194 4.82 -11.64 -17.53
CA GLU A 194 6.05 -12.36 -17.84
C GLU A 194 7.19 -11.39 -18.18
N SER A 195 8.39 -11.71 -17.70
CA SER A 195 9.64 -11.04 -18.07
C SER A 195 10.61 -12.06 -18.66
N SER A 196 11.40 -11.64 -19.63
CA SER A 196 12.46 -12.44 -20.24
C SER A 196 13.78 -11.69 -20.19
N TYR A 197 14.84 -12.39 -19.82
CA TYR A 197 16.19 -11.83 -19.63
C TYR A 197 17.20 -12.38 -20.65
N HIS A 198 16.75 -13.20 -21.61
CA HIS A 198 17.58 -13.79 -22.63
C HIS A 198 18.34 -12.74 -23.46
N ASP A 199 17.61 -11.73 -23.95
CA ASP A 199 18.19 -10.72 -24.85
C ASP A 199 18.64 -9.45 -24.07
N HIS A 200 18.09 -9.24 -22.88
CA HIS A 200 18.35 -8.06 -22.04
C HIS A 200 18.67 -8.48 -20.60
N PRO A 201 19.84 -9.09 -20.36
CA PRO A 201 20.19 -9.58 -19.03
C PRO A 201 20.36 -8.45 -18.04
N ILE A 202 19.86 -8.68 -16.82
CA ILE A 202 20.01 -7.78 -15.68
C ILE A 202 21.23 -8.18 -14.85
N SER A 203 21.93 -7.20 -14.30
CA SER A 203 23.11 -7.45 -13.47
C SER A 203 22.75 -8.15 -12.16
N CYS A 204 23.38 -9.30 -11.92
CA CYS A 204 23.33 -10.03 -10.65
C CYS A 204 24.60 -9.79 -9.80
N ALA A 205 25.28 -8.65 -9.98
CA ALA A 205 26.49 -8.32 -9.22
C ALA A 205 26.17 -8.25 -7.72
N GLY A 206 27.06 -8.81 -6.90
CA GLY A 206 26.85 -8.89 -5.43
C GLY A 206 26.23 -10.20 -4.95
N PHE A 207 25.53 -10.94 -5.81
CA PHE A 207 25.01 -12.26 -5.45
C PHE A 207 26.12 -13.32 -5.51
N PRO A 208 26.05 -14.37 -4.65
CA PRO A 208 27.01 -15.46 -4.67
C PRO A 208 27.12 -16.11 -6.04
N TRP A 209 28.32 -16.57 -6.41
CA TRP A 209 28.57 -17.14 -7.73
C TRP A 209 27.67 -18.34 -8.06
N PHE A 210 27.39 -19.21 -7.06
CA PHE A 210 26.53 -20.37 -7.25
C PHE A 210 25.07 -19.97 -7.53
N ALA A 211 24.55 -18.94 -6.86
CA ALA A 211 23.23 -18.41 -7.11
C ALA A 211 23.13 -17.85 -8.54
N ARG A 212 24.15 -17.11 -8.99
CA ARG A 212 24.23 -16.60 -10.37
C ARG A 212 24.36 -17.71 -11.41
N ALA A 213 24.95 -18.85 -11.06
CA ALA A 213 25.11 -19.98 -11.98
C ALA A 213 23.81 -20.79 -12.15
N PHE A 214 23.02 -20.97 -11.08
CA PHE A 214 21.87 -21.88 -11.07
C PHE A 214 20.51 -21.18 -11.03
N MET A 215 20.46 -19.91 -10.62
CA MET A 215 19.21 -19.16 -10.38
C MET A 215 19.24 -17.79 -11.06
N LYS A 216 20.03 -17.63 -12.14
CA LYS A 216 20.28 -16.33 -12.75
C LYS A 216 18.99 -15.58 -13.13
N PRO A 217 18.01 -16.13 -13.89
CA PRO A 217 16.80 -15.42 -14.26
C PRO A 217 15.95 -15.06 -13.03
N HIS A 218 15.94 -15.91 -12.00
CA HIS A 218 15.25 -15.67 -10.73
C HIS A 218 15.86 -14.49 -9.95
N ILE A 219 17.16 -14.25 -10.06
CA ILE A 219 17.85 -13.09 -9.50
C ILE A 219 17.68 -11.87 -10.40
N GLU A 220 17.63 -12.06 -11.73
CA GLU A 220 17.44 -10.97 -12.68
C GLU A 220 16.11 -10.27 -12.45
N ILE A 221 15.02 -11.03 -12.28
CA ILE A 221 13.69 -10.45 -12.01
C ILE A 221 13.65 -9.71 -10.67
N GLU A 222 14.34 -10.21 -9.64
CA GLU A 222 14.51 -9.51 -8.37
C GLU A 222 15.23 -8.16 -8.53
N ASN A 223 16.16 -8.07 -9.50
CA ASN A 223 16.98 -6.88 -9.70
C ASN A 223 16.49 -5.99 -10.86
N ASP A 224 15.40 -6.35 -11.53
CA ASP A 224 14.88 -5.60 -12.67
C ASP A 224 14.28 -4.25 -12.22
N PRO A 225 14.91 -3.12 -12.55
CA PRO A 225 14.43 -1.82 -12.11
C PRO A 225 13.06 -1.47 -12.69
N ALA A 226 12.67 -2.00 -13.84
CA ALA A 226 11.38 -1.73 -14.46
C ALA A 226 10.24 -2.37 -13.65
N ILE A 227 10.44 -3.59 -13.15
CA ILE A 227 9.46 -4.26 -12.28
C ILE A 227 9.32 -3.49 -10.96
N TRP A 228 10.43 -3.16 -10.30
CA TRP A 228 10.36 -2.50 -8.99
C TRP A 228 9.85 -1.06 -9.07
N THR A 229 10.08 -0.36 -10.18
CA THR A 229 9.43 0.93 -10.45
C THR A 229 7.91 0.75 -10.57
N LYS A 230 7.45 -0.28 -11.30
CA LYS A 230 6.03 -0.58 -11.42
C LYS A 230 5.39 -0.98 -10.08
N ILE A 231 6.12 -1.71 -9.25
CA ILE A 231 5.69 -2.07 -7.87
C ILE A 231 5.56 -0.80 -7.01
N GLU A 232 6.55 0.07 -7.03
CA GLU A 232 6.49 1.36 -6.32
C GLU A 232 5.30 2.20 -6.78
N ASP A 233 5.07 2.30 -8.09
CA ASP A 233 3.93 3.01 -8.66
C ASP A 233 2.60 2.43 -8.18
N LEU A 234 2.44 1.11 -8.16
CA LEU A 234 1.24 0.45 -7.64
C LEU A 234 1.01 0.76 -6.16
N ILE A 235 2.06 0.70 -5.34
CA ILE A 235 1.98 1.07 -3.91
C ILE A 235 1.58 2.54 -3.77
N ARG A 236 2.16 3.42 -4.57
CA ARG A 236 1.88 4.85 -4.56
C ARG A 236 0.43 5.20 -4.92
N THR A 237 -0.23 4.40 -5.77
CA THR A 237 -1.67 4.56 -6.04
C THR A 237 -2.54 4.30 -4.82
N LYS A 238 -1.99 3.72 -3.75
CA LYS A 238 -2.70 3.41 -2.51
C LYS A 238 -2.44 4.46 -1.40
N LEU A 239 -1.57 5.45 -1.64
CA LEU A 239 -1.37 6.58 -0.73
C LEU A 239 -2.57 7.56 -0.78
#